data_5a28d425de498fca322d43acebfe878b
#
_entry.id   5a28d425de498fca322d43acebfe878b
#
_cell.length_a   1.000
_cell.length_b   1.000
_cell.length_c   1.000
_cell.angle_alpha   90.00
_cell.angle_beta   90.00
_cell.angle_gamma   90.00
#
_symmetry.space_group_name_H-M   'P 1'
#
loop_
_entity.id
_entity.type
_entity.pdbx_description
1 polymer ?
#
loop_
_entity_poly.entity_id
_entity_poly.type
_entity_poly.pdbx_seq_one_letter_code
_entity_poly.pdbx_strand_id
1 'polypeptide(L)'
;MGSSMNRRQRRAALRRGAKAVAAPADALRDLLAAAARAQAAGRHAEAARCYRRALGQAPDHAETLNELGCLLLARGRRAEASACFARALALMPQLMDDFEAVRATLCAVLPPIAEAMARADAAWPRRPPLAELLGATALGTLAADPLFVFLLRATPVRDLALERALTALRCALLREAPEEAALELAAALAMQCFINEYVFATTAEEEAEVARLAAAVEAALAAEGEPAPLTLARLAMYRPLGSLGEAPALLARAFPRAVEAILAQQVREPRAEHALGAGIPCLTPITDAVSQRVRAQYEENPYPRWVHPPGAVAPLALADYLRNLFPHAALAPPRKQGPLEVLVAGCGTGWQAIGLARRFKDAQVLAVDLSRASLAYARHRTPPALAGRIAYAQADILALGGLARRFDMVDASGVLHHMSDPFAAWRILLALLRPGGFMHLGLYSARGRADIVAARAFIAARGFAPTPAELRRCRQELLAAGFARLARINDFYALSECRDLLFHVAERHLTIPEIKDFIAAEGLLFLGFEFPAAAQQHYRALFARRGWAMDDLERWHAVENEAPDTFSGMYHFWVQKR
;
A
#
# COMPACT_ATOMS: atom_id res chain seq x y z
N MET A 1 -9.36 -44.39 -47.16
CA MET A 1 -9.57 -43.18 -47.99
C MET A 1 -9.65 -41.95 -47.07
N GLY A 2 -8.55 -41.29 -46.80
CA GLY A 2 -8.48 -40.11 -45.97
C GLY A 2 -8.43 -38.86 -46.85
N SER A 3 -9.51 -38.11 -46.87
CA SER A 3 -9.61 -36.85 -47.60
C SER A 3 -8.77 -35.77 -46.92
N SER A 4 -7.64 -35.40 -47.55
CA SER A 4 -6.80 -34.29 -47.11
C SER A 4 -7.49 -32.95 -47.39
N MET A 5 -7.82 -32.22 -46.35
CA MET A 5 -8.40 -30.88 -46.44
C MET A 5 -7.45 -29.92 -47.20
N ASN A 6 -7.95 -29.31 -48.27
CA ASN A 6 -7.25 -28.36 -49.14
C ASN A 6 -6.78 -27.09 -48.36
N ARG A 7 -5.63 -26.52 -48.76
CA ARG A 7 -5.04 -25.30 -48.17
C ARG A 7 -6.02 -24.13 -48.02
N ARG A 8 -6.99 -23.98 -48.92
CA ARG A 8 -8.08 -22.99 -48.86
C ARG A 8 -9.04 -23.25 -47.69
N GLN A 9 -9.36 -24.53 -47.44
CA GLN A 9 -10.25 -24.92 -46.31
C GLN A 9 -9.55 -24.76 -44.95
N ARG A 10 -8.25 -25.04 -44.87
CA ARG A 10 -7.45 -24.76 -43.67
C ARG A 10 -7.34 -23.27 -43.37
N ARG A 11 -7.14 -22.40 -44.38
CA ARG A 11 -7.13 -20.94 -44.23
C ARG A 11 -8.53 -20.41 -43.84
N ALA A 12 -9.61 -20.97 -44.33
CA ALA A 12 -10.97 -20.58 -43.95
C ALA A 12 -11.33 -21.01 -42.51
N ALA A 13 -10.86 -22.19 -42.08
CA ALA A 13 -11.02 -22.67 -40.71
C ALA A 13 -10.22 -21.83 -39.69
N LEU A 14 -8.96 -21.48 -40.05
CA LEU A 14 -8.12 -20.57 -39.26
C LEU A 14 -8.71 -19.15 -39.16
N ARG A 15 -9.29 -18.64 -40.26
CA ARG A 15 -10.00 -17.33 -40.21
C ARG A 15 -11.30 -17.36 -39.42
N ARG A 16 -12.03 -18.47 -39.40
CA ARG A 16 -13.23 -18.64 -38.58
C ARG A 16 -12.86 -18.81 -37.08
N GLY A 17 -11.77 -19.56 -36.79
CA GLY A 17 -11.25 -19.66 -35.42
C GLY A 17 -10.72 -18.33 -34.88
N ALA A 18 -9.99 -17.56 -35.70
CA ALA A 18 -9.51 -16.22 -35.33
C ALA A 18 -10.66 -15.20 -35.19
N LYS A 19 -11.74 -15.28 -36.01
CA LYS A 19 -12.93 -14.46 -35.84
C LYS A 19 -13.76 -14.83 -34.58
N ALA A 20 -13.81 -16.11 -34.20
CA ALA A 20 -14.55 -16.57 -33.03
C ALA A 20 -13.86 -16.17 -31.71
N VAL A 21 -12.53 -15.97 -31.71
CA VAL A 21 -11.77 -15.49 -30.53
C VAL A 21 -11.74 -13.96 -30.45
N ALA A 22 -11.80 -13.26 -31.58
CA ALA A 22 -11.81 -11.78 -31.64
C ALA A 22 -13.21 -11.16 -31.38
N ALA A 23 -14.29 -11.89 -31.63
CA ALA A 23 -15.67 -11.39 -31.52
C ALA A 23 -16.07 -10.89 -30.12
N PRO A 24 -15.66 -11.48 -28.97
CA PRO A 24 -16.02 -10.97 -27.65
C PRO A 24 -15.34 -9.65 -27.30
N ALA A 25 -14.07 -9.46 -27.67
CA ALA A 25 -13.32 -8.25 -27.37
C ALA A 25 -13.81 -7.02 -28.16
N ASP A 26 -14.20 -7.23 -29.41
CA ASP A 26 -14.77 -6.17 -30.26
C ASP A 26 -16.17 -5.77 -29.76
N ALA A 27 -17.01 -6.74 -29.39
CA ALA A 27 -18.35 -6.48 -28.82
C ALA A 27 -18.27 -5.72 -27.48
N LEU A 28 -17.31 -6.03 -26.62
CA LEU A 28 -17.08 -5.28 -25.38
C LEU A 28 -16.65 -3.84 -25.69
N ARG A 29 -15.72 -3.65 -26.60
CA ARG A 29 -15.26 -2.32 -27.03
C ARG A 29 -16.39 -1.47 -27.60
N ASP A 30 -17.25 -2.06 -28.43
CA ASP A 30 -18.40 -1.38 -29.01
C ASP A 30 -19.41 -0.96 -27.94
N LEU A 31 -19.66 -1.81 -26.93
CA LEU A 31 -20.53 -1.48 -25.80
C LEU A 31 -19.96 -0.34 -24.95
N LEU A 32 -18.67 -0.35 -24.67
CA LEU A 32 -17.98 0.72 -23.91
C LEU A 32 -18.01 2.04 -24.70
N ALA A 33 -17.75 2.00 -26.01
CA ALA A 33 -17.83 3.17 -26.85
C ALA A 33 -19.27 3.73 -26.97
N ALA A 34 -20.27 2.85 -27.03
CA ALA A 34 -21.68 3.25 -27.02
C ALA A 34 -22.08 3.89 -25.69
N ALA A 35 -21.61 3.31 -24.55
CA ALA A 35 -21.83 3.86 -23.23
C ALA A 35 -21.22 5.25 -23.08
N ALA A 36 -19.96 5.44 -23.49
CA ALA A 36 -19.26 6.73 -23.43
C ALA A 36 -19.97 7.80 -24.28
N ARG A 37 -20.42 7.46 -25.51
CA ARG A 37 -21.21 8.37 -26.36
C ARG A 37 -22.54 8.74 -25.75
N ALA A 38 -23.26 7.78 -25.15
CA ALA A 38 -24.53 8.03 -24.47
C ALA A 38 -24.33 8.93 -23.24
N GLN A 39 -23.27 8.71 -22.48
CA GLN A 39 -22.90 9.52 -21.30
C GLN A 39 -22.56 10.96 -21.70
N ALA A 40 -21.73 11.16 -22.71
CA ALA A 40 -21.38 12.49 -23.24
C ALA A 40 -22.60 13.25 -23.79
N ALA A 41 -23.62 12.53 -24.29
CA ALA A 41 -24.88 13.09 -24.75
C ALA A 41 -25.92 13.27 -23.63
N GLY A 42 -25.58 13.06 -22.36
CA GLY A 42 -26.49 13.17 -21.21
C GLY A 42 -27.54 12.02 -21.12
N ARG A 43 -27.45 11.01 -21.96
CA ARG A 43 -28.37 9.86 -21.98
C ARG A 43 -27.97 8.80 -20.95
N HIS A 44 -27.97 9.19 -19.66
CA HIS A 44 -27.46 8.37 -18.56
C HIS A 44 -28.12 6.99 -18.41
N ALA A 45 -29.44 6.87 -18.74
CA ALA A 45 -30.13 5.59 -18.67
C ALA A 45 -29.63 4.60 -19.75
N GLU A 46 -29.35 5.09 -20.94
CA GLU A 46 -28.79 4.30 -22.04
C GLU A 46 -27.33 3.90 -21.73
N ALA A 47 -26.52 4.84 -21.27
CA ALA A 47 -25.14 4.58 -20.84
C ALA A 47 -25.09 3.47 -19.78
N ALA A 48 -25.94 3.55 -18.73
CA ALA A 48 -26.01 2.54 -17.69
C ALA A 48 -26.43 1.15 -18.22
N ARG A 49 -27.34 1.08 -19.22
CA ARG A 49 -27.67 -0.19 -19.87
C ARG A 49 -26.49 -0.78 -20.65
N CYS A 50 -25.76 0.06 -21.38
CA CYS A 50 -24.57 -0.37 -22.12
C CYS A 50 -23.48 -0.88 -21.18
N TYR A 51 -23.19 -0.16 -20.07
CA TYR A 51 -22.21 -0.61 -19.07
C TYR A 51 -22.65 -1.93 -18.39
N ARG A 52 -23.93 -2.12 -18.03
CA ARG A 52 -24.40 -3.40 -17.50
C ARG A 52 -24.24 -4.55 -18.50
N ARG A 53 -24.50 -4.31 -19.79
CA ARG A 53 -24.27 -5.31 -20.83
C ARG A 53 -22.78 -5.63 -21.00
N ALA A 54 -21.90 -4.62 -20.91
CA ALA A 54 -20.45 -4.80 -20.94
C ALA A 54 -19.99 -5.66 -19.73
N LEU A 55 -20.49 -5.38 -18.52
CA LEU A 55 -20.24 -6.18 -17.32
C LEU A 55 -20.82 -7.60 -17.41
N GLY A 56 -21.88 -7.82 -18.20
CA GLY A 56 -22.38 -9.16 -18.52
C GLY A 56 -21.40 -9.99 -19.35
N GLN A 57 -20.53 -9.33 -20.15
CA GLN A 57 -19.46 -9.99 -20.93
C GLN A 57 -18.14 -10.05 -20.16
N ALA A 58 -17.80 -9.01 -19.40
CA ALA A 58 -16.59 -8.88 -18.61
C ALA A 58 -16.96 -8.42 -17.17
N PRO A 59 -17.38 -9.35 -16.30
CA PRO A 59 -17.85 -9.01 -14.96
C PRO A 59 -16.83 -8.28 -14.09
N ASP A 60 -15.55 -8.49 -14.31
CA ASP A 60 -14.43 -7.95 -13.52
C ASP A 60 -13.71 -6.79 -14.24
N HIS A 61 -14.42 -6.05 -15.09
CA HIS A 61 -13.87 -4.85 -15.73
C HIS A 61 -14.02 -3.64 -14.81
N ALA A 62 -12.96 -3.33 -14.06
CA ALA A 62 -12.98 -2.34 -12.97
C ALA A 62 -13.37 -0.93 -13.44
N GLU A 63 -12.84 -0.47 -14.58
CA GLU A 63 -13.19 0.84 -15.12
C GLU A 63 -14.69 0.94 -15.43
N THR A 64 -15.28 -0.13 -15.99
CA THR A 64 -16.73 -0.16 -16.27
C THR A 64 -17.56 -0.13 -14.98
N LEU A 65 -17.11 -0.81 -13.94
CA LEU A 65 -17.76 -0.74 -12.62
C LEU A 65 -17.69 0.68 -12.05
N ASN A 66 -16.55 1.34 -12.15
CA ASN A 66 -16.38 2.72 -11.70
C ASN A 66 -17.31 3.68 -12.47
N GLU A 67 -17.33 3.62 -13.80
CA GLU A 67 -18.21 4.46 -14.64
C GLU A 67 -19.70 4.21 -14.35
N LEU A 68 -20.09 2.95 -14.19
CA LEU A 68 -21.46 2.62 -13.79
C LEU A 68 -21.79 3.17 -12.40
N GLY A 69 -20.86 3.08 -11.45
CA GLY A 69 -20.99 3.66 -10.11
C GLY A 69 -21.23 5.17 -10.16
N CYS A 70 -20.46 5.91 -10.95
CA CYS A 70 -20.64 7.35 -11.14
C CYS A 70 -22.03 7.69 -11.71
N LEU A 71 -22.49 6.95 -12.73
CA LEU A 71 -23.83 7.16 -13.30
C LEU A 71 -24.96 6.83 -12.33
N LEU A 72 -24.80 5.78 -11.53
CA LEU A 72 -25.78 5.39 -10.51
C LEU A 72 -25.86 6.45 -9.40
N LEU A 73 -24.70 6.96 -8.97
CA LEU A 73 -24.63 8.02 -7.97
C LEU A 73 -25.30 9.31 -8.46
N ALA A 74 -25.02 9.74 -9.69
CA ALA A 74 -25.67 10.90 -10.32
C ALA A 74 -27.21 10.76 -10.42
N ARG A 75 -27.74 9.53 -10.37
CA ARG A 75 -29.15 9.20 -10.37
C ARG A 75 -29.73 8.94 -8.99
N GLY A 76 -28.98 9.19 -7.92
CA GLY A 76 -29.38 8.97 -6.54
C GLY A 76 -29.46 7.50 -6.11
N ARG A 77 -28.99 6.54 -6.92
CA ARG A 77 -28.95 5.09 -6.61
C ARG A 77 -27.70 4.74 -5.81
N ARG A 78 -27.61 5.32 -4.59
CA ARG A 78 -26.41 5.28 -3.76
C ARG A 78 -25.93 3.87 -3.40
N ALA A 79 -26.84 2.99 -2.97
CA ALA A 79 -26.48 1.62 -2.57
C ALA A 79 -25.86 0.79 -3.72
N GLU A 80 -26.40 0.95 -4.93
CA GLU A 80 -25.87 0.26 -6.10
C GLU A 80 -24.54 0.87 -6.55
N ALA A 81 -24.39 2.20 -6.45
CA ALA A 81 -23.13 2.88 -6.70
C ALA A 81 -22.05 2.42 -5.73
N SER A 82 -22.36 2.34 -4.43
CA SER A 82 -21.48 1.82 -3.39
C SER A 82 -20.97 0.41 -3.73
N ALA A 83 -21.86 -0.50 -4.13
CA ALA A 83 -21.48 -1.85 -4.54
C ALA A 83 -20.56 -1.88 -5.77
N CYS A 84 -20.82 -1.01 -6.76
CA CYS A 84 -19.96 -0.88 -7.94
C CYS A 84 -18.57 -0.37 -7.58
N PHE A 85 -18.47 0.68 -6.74
CA PHE A 85 -17.17 1.22 -6.31
C PHE A 85 -16.40 0.24 -5.43
N ALA A 86 -17.03 -0.44 -4.48
CA ALA A 86 -16.39 -1.47 -3.68
C ALA A 86 -15.76 -2.56 -4.54
N ARG A 87 -16.49 -3.01 -5.57
CA ARG A 87 -16.00 -4.04 -6.48
C ARG A 87 -14.88 -3.52 -7.40
N ALA A 88 -15.00 -2.27 -7.89
CA ALA A 88 -13.93 -1.64 -8.69
C ALA A 88 -12.62 -1.53 -7.90
N LEU A 89 -12.67 -1.07 -6.64
CA LEU A 89 -11.52 -0.98 -5.75
C LEU A 89 -10.93 -2.36 -5.39
N ALA A 90 -11.76 -3.39 -5.23
CA ALA A 90 -11.29 -4.76 -5.00
C ALA A 90 -10.48 -5.30 -6.19
N LEU A 91 -10.87 -4.94 -7.42
CA LEU A 91 -10.20 -5.34 -8.65
C LEU A 91 -8.96 -4.50 -8.97
N MET A 92 -8.97 -3.22 -8.59
CA MET A 92 -7.88 -2.26 -8.81
C MET A 92 -7.51 -1.54 -7.49
N PRO A 93 -6.84 -2.25 -6.55
CA PRO A 93 -6.48 -1.69 -5.24
C PRO A 93 -5.65 -0.40 -5.31
N GLN A 94 -4.88 -0.20 -6.38
CA GLN A 94 -4.10 1.03 -6.59
C GLN A 94 -4.96 2.30 -6.71
N LEU A 95 -6.26 2.19 -6.95
CA LEU A 95 -7.17 3.35 -6.90
C LEU A 95 -7.33 3.89 -5.47
N MET A 96 -6.98 3.10 -4.44
CA MET A 96 -6.97 3.55 -3.04
C MET A 96 -5.75 4.41 -2.68
N ASP A 97 -4.77 4.55 -3.59
CA ASP A 97 -3.61 5.42 -3.36
C ASP A 97 -4.02 6.90 -3.34
N ASP A 98 -5.06 7.27 -4.10
CA ASP A 98 -5.73 8.56 -3.98
C ASP A 98 -6.88 8.47 -2.96
N PHE A 99 -6.52 8.43 -1.68
CA PHE A 99 -7.51 8.28 -0.62
C PHE A 99 -8.47 9.47 -0.50
N GLU A 100 -8.08 10.66 -0.93
CA GLU A 100 -8.97 11.85 -0.95
C GLU A 100 -10.15 11.63 -1.90
N ALA A 101 -9.90 11.13 -3.11
CA ALA A 101 -10.95 10.78 -4.08
C ALA A 101 -11.85 9.64 -3.56
N VAL A 102 -11.24 8.62 -2.92
CA VAL A 102 -11.99 7.52 -2.31
C VAL A 102 -12.89 8.01 -1.18
N ARG A 103 -12.40 8.86 -0.29
CA ARG A 103 -13.17 9.48 0.79
C ARG A 103 -14.32 10.33 0.24
N ALA A 104 -14.06 11.17 -0.78
CA ALA A 104 -15.09 11.97 -1.42
C ALA A 104 -16.21 11.08 -2.00
N THR A 105 -15.86 9.98 -2.65
CA THR A 105 -16.79 8.98 -3.17
C THR A 105 -17.61 8.33 -2.04
N LEU A 106 -16.95 7.92 -0.96
CA LEU A 106 -17.62 7.35 0.22
C LEU A 106 -18.64 8.32 0.81
N CYS A 107 -18.28 9.59 1.03
CA CYS A 107 -19.17 10.62 1.55
C CYS A 107 -20.39 10.85 0.63
N ALA A 108 -20.20 10.74 -0.69
CA ALA A 108 -21.28 10.93 -1.66
C ALA A 108 -22.27 9.75 -1.68
N VAL A 109 -21.78 8.51 -1.57
CA VAL A 109 -22.65 7.31 -1.54
C VAL A 109 -23.28 7.08 -0.17
N LEU A 110 -22.59 7.45 0.90
CA LEU A 110 -23.00 7.23 2.29
C LEU A 110 -22.97 8.56 3.09
N PRO A 111 -23.90 9.51 2.84
CA PRO A 111 -23.92 10.81 3.53
C PRO A 111 -23.87 10.74 5.06
N PRO A 112 -24.47 9.74 5.74
CA PRO A 112 -24.34 9.63 7.20
C PRO A 112 -22.91 9.56 7.72
N ILE A 113 -21.96 9.02 6.94
CA ILE A 113 -20.56 9.01 7.37
C ILE A 113 -19.93 10.40 7.32
N ALA A 114 -20.29 11.22 6.32
CA ALA A 114 -19.83 12.60 6.24
C ALA A 114 -20.35 13.44 7.43
N GLU A 115 -21.61 13.22 7.84
CA GLU A 115 -22.18 13.86 9.03
C GLU A 115 -21.47 13.39 10.33
N ALA A 116 -21.22 12.09 10.45
CA ALA A 116 -20.50 11.54 11.59
C ALA A 116 -19.07 12.09 11.66
N MET A 117 -18.39 12.24 10.52
CA MET A 117 -17.06 12.88 10.44
C MET A 117 -17.10 14.32 10.95
N ALA A 118 -18.06 15.13 10.51
CA ALA A 118 -18.19 16.51 10.95
C ALA A 118 -18.49 16.61 12.46
N ARG A 119 -19.38 15.76 12.98
CA ARG A 119 -19.73 15.72 14.44
C ARG A 119 -18.55 15.28 15.29
N ALA A 120 -17.81 14.24 14.86
CA ALA A 120 -16.63 13.74 15.57
C ALA A 120 -15.49 14.76 15.56
N ASP A 121 -15.26 15.43 14.43
CA ASP A 121 -14.22 16.45 14.31
C ASP A 121 -14.52 17.67 15.21
N ALA A 122 -15.74 18.15 15.22
CA ALA A 122 -16.19 19.25 16.06
C ALA A 122 -16.14 18.91 17.58
N ALA A 123 -16.38 17.66 17.93
CA ALA A 123 -16.34 17.19 19.32
C ALA A 123 -14.93 16.87 19.84
N TRP A 124 -13.95 16.68 18.94
CA TRP A 124 -12.62 16.20 19.30
C TRP A 124 -11.93 17.05 20.38
N PRO A 125 -11.27 16.46 21.42
CA PRO A 125 -10.97 15.03 21.61
C PRO A 125 -12.06 14.21 22.32
N ARG A 126 -13.23 14.81 22.64
CA ARG A 126 -14.36 14.09 23.25
C ARG A 126 -14.86 12.98 22.31
N ARG A 127 -15.35 11.91 22.90
CA ARG A 127 -15.98 10.79 22.19
C ARG A 127 -17.50 10.94 22.30
N PRO A 128 -18.21 11.44 21.27
CA PRO A 128 -19.67 11.54 21.31
C PRO A 128 -20.30 10.13 21.41
N PRO A 129 -21.41 9.97 22.17
CA PRO A 129 -22.18 8.73 22.20
C PRO A 129 -22.77 8.42 20.83
N LEU A 130 -23.21 7.18 20.60
CA LEU A 130 -23.67 6.70 19.29
C LEU A 130 -24.81 7.56 18.73
N ALA A 131 -25.78 7.93 19.58
CA ALA A 131 -26.93 8.77 19.18
C ALA A 131 -26.51 10.18 18.73
N GLU A 132 -25.51 10.80 19.36
CA GLU A 132 -24.97 12.09 18.94
C GLU A 132 -24.13 11.94 17.67
N LEU A 133 -23.32 10.89 17.57
CA LEU A 133 -22.44 10.64 16.42
C LEU A 133 -23.24 10.37 15.14
N LEU A 134 -24.22 9.47 15.18
CA LEU A 134 -24.98 9.03 14.02
C LEU A 134 -26.32 9.78 13.83
N GLY A 135 -26.82 10.49 14.87
CA GLY A 135 -28.13 11.12 14.85
C GLY A 135 -29.25 10.10 14.64
N ALA A 136 -30.10 10.34 13.65
CA ALA A 136 -31.19 9.43 13.29
C ALA A 136 -30.77 8.21 12.46
N THR A 137 -29.46 8.10 12.10
CA THR A 137 -28.98 7.00 11.25
C THR A 137 -28.85 5.71 12.05
N ALA A 138 -29.51 4.67 11.58
CA ALA A 138 -29.36 3.35 12.19
C ALA A 138 -27.93 2.78 11.92
N LEU A 139 -27.35 2.15 12.93
CA LEU A 139 -26.03 1.51 12.85
C LEU A 139 -25.97 0.50 11.69
N GLY A 140 -27.06 -0.24 11.44
CA GLY A 140 -27.19 -1.18 10.34
C GLY A 140 -27.02 -0.56 8.95
N THR A 141 -27.27 0.76 8.78
CA THR A 141 -27.03 1.47 7.50
C THR A 141 -25.52 1.51 7.17
N LEU A 142 -24.68 1.76 8.17
CA LEU A 142 -23.22 1.74 7.99
C LEU A 142 -22.70 0.31 7.79
N ALA A 143 -23.21 -0.64 8.58
CA ALA A 143 -22.80 -2.05 8.51
C ALA A 143 -23.18 -2.71 7.16
N ALA A 144 -24.25 -2.24 6.51
CA ALA A 144 -24.73 -2.77 5.24
C ALA A 144 -24.10 -2.10 4.00
N ASP A 145 -23.36 -0.98 4.15
CA ASP A 145 -22.76 -0.31 2.99
C ASP A 145 -21.53 -1.05 2.47
N PRO A 146 -21.53 -1.54 1.22
CA PRO A 146 -20.43 -2.36 0.69
C PRO A 146 -19.11 -1.61 0.58
N LEU A 147 -19.13 -0.31 0.19
CA LEU A 147 -17.90 0.46 0.04
C LEU A 147 -17.27 0.77 1.39
N PHE A 148 -18.07 1.18 2.38
CA PHE A 148 -17.59 1.48 3.72
C PHE A 148 -16.95 0.24 4.38
N VAL A 149 -17.67 -0.89 4.38
CA VAL A 149 -17.16 -2.16 4.95
C VAL A 149 -15.93 -2.66 4.19
N PHE A 150 -15.89 -2.51 2.86
CA PHE A 150 -14.72 -2.86 2.07
C PHE A 150 -13.50 -2.01 2.46
N LEU A 151 -13.64 -0.69 2.54
CA LEU A 151 -12.54 0.21 2.90
C LEU A 151 -11.97 -0.09 4.29
N LEU A 152 -12.82 -0.37 5.27
CA LEU A 152 -12.37 -0.76 6.62
C LEU A 152 -11.51 -2.05 6.64
N ARG A 153 -11.66 -2.91 5.63
CA ARG A 153 -10.95 -4.20 5.51
C ARG A 153 -9.77 -4.16 4.54
N ALA A 154 -9.66 -3.11 3.72
CA ALA A 154 -8.79 -3.13 2.55
C ALA A 154 -7.55 -2.24 2.67
N THR A 155 -7.59 -1.15 3.44
CA THR A 155 -6.49 -0.18 3.52
C THR A 155 -6.56 0.59 4.83
N PRO A 156 -5.43 1.10 5.37
CA PRO A 156 -5.48 2.10 6.43
C PRO A 156 -6.30 3.32 5.98
N VAL A 157 -7.16 3.82 6.84
CA VAL A 157 -7.89 5.07 6.62
C VAL A 157 -6.90 6.23 6.71
N ARG A 158 -6.72 6.96 5.62
CA ARG A 158 -5.74 8.04 5.46
C ARG A 158 -6.41 9.42 5.41
N ASP A 159 -7.33 9.66 6.34
CA ASP A 159 -8.04 10.92 6.51
C ASP A 159 -8.34 11.18 7.98
N LEU A 160 -7.95 12.34 8.49
CA LEU A 160 -8.03 12.65 9.93
C LEU A 160 -9.48 12.75 10.43
N ALA A 161 -10.39 13.33 9.65
CA ALA A 161 -11.79 13.44 10.05
C ALA A 161 -12.49 12.08 10.09
N LEU A 162 -12.19 11.22 9.12
CA LEU A 162 -12.68 9.84 9.12
C LEU A 162 -12.06 9.02 10.26
N GLU A 163 -10.75 9.17 10.53
CA GLU A 163 -10.09 8.56 11.70
C GLU A 163 -10.79 8.96 13.00
N ARG A 164 -11.10 10.24 13.20
CA ARG A 164 -11.82 10.75 14.37
C ARG A 164 -13.22 10.16 14.50
N ALA A 165 -13.95 10.07 13.37
CA ALA A 165 -15.27 9.45 13.34
C ALA A 165 -15.21 7.95 13.70
N LEU A 166 -14.25 7.21 13.13
CA LEU A 166 -14.04 5.79 13.43
C LEU A 166 -13.58 5.57 14.89
N THR A 167 -12.77 6.48 15.43
CA THR A 167 -12.35 6.45 16.83
C THR A 167 -13.54 6.64 17.77
N ALA A 168 -14.44 7.59 17.47
CA ALA A 168 -15.66 7.81 18.24
C ALA A 168 -16.62 6.61 18.11
N LEU A 169 -16.80 6.09 16.89
CA LEU A 169 -17.63 4.92 16.63
C LEU A 169 -17.10 3.68 17.37
N ARG A 170 -15.78 3.47 17.38
CA ARG A 170 -15.13 2.38 18.13
C ARG A 170 -15.43 2.48 19.64
N CYS A 171 -15.32 3.67 20.22
CA CYS A 171 -15.64 3.91 21.61
C CYS A 171 -17.12 3.64 21.93
N ALA A 172 -18.03 4.09 21.05
CA ALA A 172 -19.47 3.86 21.22
C ALA A 172 -19.82 2.36 21.10
N LEU A 173 -19.25 1.65 20.12
CA LEU A 173 -19.43 0.20 19.96
C LEU A 173 -18.87 -0.60 21.16
N LEU A 174 -17.82 -0.11 21.81
CA LEU A 174 -17.28 -0.75 23.02
C LEU A 174 -18.30 -0.77 24.16
N ARG A 175 -19.11 0.29 24.31
CA ARG A 175 -19.94 0.59 25.49
C ARG A 175 -21.45 0.37 25.30
N GLU A 176 -22.00 0.75 24.15
CA GLU A 176 -23.43 1.08 24.03
C GLU A 176 -24.23 0.27 22.99
N ALA A 177 -23.60 -0.47 22.09
CA ALA A 177 -24.30 -0.97 20.90
C ALA A 177 -25.18 -2.21 21.14
N PRO A 178 -26.41 -2.26 20.56
CA PRO A 178 -27.25 -3.45 20.54
C PRO A 178 -26.57 -4.59 19.76
N GLU A 179 -26.74 -5.84 20.22
CA GLU A 179 -25.91 -6.97 19.82
C GLU A 179 -25.91 -7.33 18.33
N GLU A 180 -27.06 -7.36 17.66
CA GLU A 180 -27.15 -7.90 16.30
C GLU A 180 -26.59 -6.96 15.21
N ALA A 181 -26.89 -5.66 15.27
CA ALA A 181 -26.42 -4.69 14.27
C ALA A 181 -24.94 -4.28 14.48
N ALA A 182 -24.38 -4.54 15.67
CA ALA A 182 -23.04 -4.13 16.05
C ALA A 182 -21.95 -5.09 15.58
N LEU A 183 -22.24 -6.40 15.47
CA LEU A 183 -21.21 -7.42 15.23
C LEU A 183 -20.47 -7.22 13.90
N GLU A 184 -21.19 -7.04 12.79
CA GLU A 184 -20.57 -6.87 11.47
C GLU A 184 -19.72 -5.61 11.39
N LEU A 185 -20.21 -4.50 11.97
CA LEU A 185 -19.50 -3.24 11.97
C LEU A 185 -18.30 -3.26 12.93
N ALA A 186 -18.45 -3.83 14.13
CA ALA A 186 -17.35 -4.01 15.06
C ALA A 186 -16.25 -4.91 14.47
N ALA A 187 -16.64 -5.96 13.75
CA ALA A 187 -15.69 -6.83 13.06
C ALA A 187 -14.94 -6.09 11.93
N ALA A 188 -15.64 -5.33 11.11
CA ALA A 188 -15.00 -4.54 10.05
C ALA A 188 -14.04 -3.50 10.65
N LEU A 189 -14.44 -2.84 11.73
CA LEU A 189 -13.61 -1.85 12.44
C LEU A 189 -12.44 -2.51 13.18
N ALA A 190 -12.61 -3.72 13.71
CA ALA A 190 -11.51 -4.52 14.27
C ALA A 190 -10.45 -4.85 13.22
N MET A 191 -10.89 -5.18 12.00
CA MET A 191 -9.97 -5.40 10.87
C MET A 191 -9.23 -4.12 10.49
N GLN A 192 -9.91 -2.97 10.47
CA GLN A 192 -9.26 -1.67 10.25
C GLN A 192 -8.22 -1.35 11.33
N CYS A 193 -8.57 -1.57 12.61
CA CYS A 193 -7.66 -1.31 13.72
C CYS A 193 -6.43 -2.24 13.69
N PHE A 194 -6.56 -3.46 13.19
CA PHE A 194 -5.42 -4.34 12.96
C PHE A 194 -4.55 -3.88 11.78
N ILE A 195 -5.16 -3.43 10.67
CA ILE A 195 -4.45 -2.92 9.49
C ILE A 195 -3.63 -1.67 9.84
N ASN A 196 -4.21 -0.76 10.63
CA ASN A 196 -3.53 0.46 11.08
C ASN A 196 -2.71 0.25 12.35
N GLU A 197 -2.58 -0.99 12.83
CA GLU A 197 -1.80 -1.40 13.99
C GLU A 197 -2.20 -0.65 15.27
N TYR A 198 -3.50 -0.40 15.41
CA TYR A 198 -4.09 0.25 16.59
C TYR A 198 -3.58 1.69 16.83
N VAL A 199 -3.33 2.44 15.77
CA VAL A 199 -2.83 3.82 15.83
C VAL A 199 -3.87 4.82 16.37
N PHE A 200 -5.16 4.47 16.37
CA PHE A 200 -6.23 5.35 16.86
C PHE A 200 -6.04 5.69 18.33
N ALA A 201 -6.30 6.96 18.69
CA ALA A 201 -6.20 7.42 20.07
C ALA A 201 -7.15 6.66 21.00
N THR A 202 -6.68 6.36 22.20
CA THR A 202 -7.44 5.71 23.29
C THR A 202 -7.56 6.63 24.50
N THR A 203 -8.60 6.45 25.31
CA THR A 203 -8.73 7.08 26.64
C THR A 203 -8.44 6.06 27.73
N ALA A 204 -8.16 6.53 28.96
CA ALA A 204 -7.92 5.64 30.07
C ALA A 204 -9.14 4.75 30.39
N GLU A 205 -10.36 5.27 30.19
CA GLU A 205 -11.59 4.52 30.38
C GLU A 205 -11.78 3.44 29.32
N GLU A 206 -11.39 3.71 28.06
CA GLU A 206 -11.37 2.69 27.00
C GLU A 206 -10.37 1.58 27.36
N GLU A 207 -9.18 1.93 27.80
CA GLU A 207 -8.13 0.97 28.18
C GLU A 207 -8.56 0.09 29.38
N ALA A 208 -9.20 0.67 30.40
CA ALA A 208 -9.73 -0.09 31.53
C ALA A 208 -10.82 -1.07 31.10
N GLU A 209 -11.74 -0.66 30.23
CA GLU A 209 -12.80 -1.53 29.71
C GLU A 209 -12.23 -2.65 28.85
N VAL A 210 -11.26 -2.36 27.99
CA VAL A 210 -10.56 -3.35 27.17
C VAL A 210 -9.81 -4.37 28.03
N ALA A 211 -9.17 -3.94 29.12
CA ALA A 211 -8.51 -4.84 30.06
C ALA A 211 -9.51 -5.78 30.74
N ARG A 212 -10.69 -5.26 31.14
CA ARG A 212 -11.78 -6.04 31.71
C ARG A 212 -12.32 -7.09 30.72
N LEU A 213 -12.54 -6.68 29.46
CA LEU A 213 -12.98 -7.62 28.40
C LEU A 213 -11.94 -8.70 28.11
N ALA A 214 -10.65 -8.32 28.07
CA ALA A 214 -9.57 -9.29 27.86
C ALA A 214 -9.54 -10.35 28.98
N ALA A 215 -9.60 -9.92 30.24
CA ALA A 215 -9.66 -10.83 31.38
C ALA A 215 -10.88 -11.77 31.33
N ALA A 216 -12.05 -11.25 30.95
CA ALA A 216 -13.25 -12.05 30.81
C ALA A 216 -13.13 -13.10 29.68
N VAL A 217 -12.55 -12.73 28.55
CA VAL A 217 -12.30 -13.67 27.42
C VAL A 217 -11.29 -14.74 27.85
N GLU A 218 -10.19 -14.37 28.48
CA GLU A 218 -9.17 -15.32 28.95
C GLU A 218 -9.73 -16.29 29.99
N ALA A 219 -10.54 -15.81 30.94
CA ALA A 219 -11.22 -16.65 31.93
C ALA A 219 -12.21 -17.62 31.26
N ALA A 220 -12.99 -17.16 30.27
CA ALA A 220 -13.90 -18.02 29.52
C ALA A 220 -13.14 -19.12 28.76
N LEU A 221 -12.01 -18.79 28.12
CA LEU A 221 -11.18 -19.74 27.39
C LEU A 221 -10.54 -20.79 28.34
N ALA A 222 -10.03 -20.34 29.51
CA ALA A 222 -9.46 -21.22 30.52
C ALA A 222 -10.49 -22.21 31.11
N ALA A 223 -11.76 -21.79 31.17
CA ALA A 223 -12.88 -22.64 31.60
C ALA A 223 -13.48 -23.50 30.46
N GLU A 224 -12.81 -23.58 29.30
CA GLU A 224 -13.30 -24.21 28.07
C GLU A 224 -14.66 -23.66 27.58
N GLY A 225 -15.07 -22.51 28.08
CA GLY A 225 -16.28 -21.79 27.70
C GLY A 225 -16.15 -21.10 26.34
N GLU A 226 -17.25 -20.65 25.76
CA GLU A 226 -17.29 -19.98 24.46
C GLU A 226 -17.46 -18.46 24.67
N PRO A 227 -16.44 -17.63 24.34
CA PRO A 227 -16.57 -16.19 24.40
C PRO A 227 -17.63 -15.69 23.41
N ALA A 228 -18.47 -14.72 23.85
CA ALA A 228 -19.50 -14.16 22.98
C ALA A 228 -18.87 -13.47 21.74
N PRO A 229 -19.41 -13.68 20.53
CA PRO A 229 -18.88 -13.14 19.29
C PRO A 229 -18.65 -11.63 19.30
N LEU A 230 -19.59 -10.85 19.86
CA LEU A 230 -19.48 -9.41 19.95
C LEU A 230 -18.38 -8.99 20.95
N THR A 231 -18.17 -9.73 22.03
CA THR A 231 -17.08 -9.49 22.97
C THR A 231 -15.72 -9.65 22.31
N LEU A 232 -15.54 -10.70 21.50
CA LEU A 232 -14.32 -10.88 20.70
C LEU A 232 -14.12 -9.75 19.69
N ALA A 233 -15.16 -9.32 18.98
CA ALA A 233 -15.06 -8.22 18.02
C ALA A 233 -14.72 -6.89 18.72
N ARG A 234 -15.32 -6.60 19.90
CA ARG A 234 -15.02 -5.43 20.73
C ARG A 234 -13.56 -5.41 21.19
N LEU A 235 -13.08 -6.53 21.71
CA LEU A 235 -11.68 -6.66 22.10
C LEU A 235 -10.73 -6.47 20.93
N ALA A 236 -11.06 -7.09 19.78
CA ALA A 236 -10.28 -7.04 18.56
C ALA A 236 -10.14 -5.64 17.94
N MET A 237 -11.04 -4.70 18.27
CA MET A 237 -10.91 -3.29 17.86
C MET A 237 -9.78 -2.54 18.59
N TYR A 238 -9.23 -3.07 19.69
CA TYR A 238 -8.25 -2.40 20.55
C TYR A 238 -6.93 -3.13 20.68
N ARG A 239 -6.94 -4.45 20.55
CA ARG A 239 -5.73 -5.31 20.58
C ARG A 239 -5.94 -6.55 19.74
N PRO A 240 -4.86 -7.12 19.15
CA PRO A 240 -4.98 -8.32 18.34
C PRO A 240 -5.40 -9.51 19.21
N LEU A 241 -6.37 -10.31 18.74
CA LEU A 241 -6.77 -11.53 19.43
C LEU A 241 -5.62 -12.54 19.57
N GLY A 242 -4.65 -12.50 18.65
CA GLY A 242 -3.42 -13.30 18.74
C GLY A 242 -2.53 -13.01 19.94
N SER A 243 -2.77 -11.89 20.65
CA SER A 243 -2.05 -11.53 21.89
C SER A 243 -2.62 -12.16 23.16
N LEU A 244 -3.76 -12.85 23.09
CA LEU A 244 -4.32 -13.63 24.19
C LEU A 244 -3.48 -14.89 24.44
N GLY A 245 -3.34 -15.31 25.71
CA GLY A 245 -2.58 -16.50 26.08
C GLY A 245 -3.11 -17.76 25.39
N GLU A 246 -4.43 -17.93 25.34
CA GLU A 246 -5.12 -19.06 24.74
C GLU A 246 -5.68 -18.77 23.34
N ALA A 247 -5.09 -17.82 22.59
CA ALA A 247 -5.51 -17.47 21.23
C ALA A 247 -5.68 -18.69 20.29
N PRO A 248 -4.81 -19.74 20.34
CA PRO A 248 -4.98 -20.92 19.50
C PRO A 248 -6.30 -21.67 19.75
N ALA A 249 -6.84 -21.65 20.96
CA ALA A 249 -8.10 -22.31 21.28
C ALA A 249 -9.31 -21.71 20.56
N LEU A 250 -9.21 -20.42 20.18
CA LEU A 250 -10.23 -19.76 19.35
C LEU A 250 -10.35 -20.38 17.95
N LEU A 251 -9.24 -20.88 17.39
CA LEU A 251 -9.21 -21.45 16.04
C LEU A 251 -9.86 -22.84 15.95
N ALA A 252 -10.06 -23.50 17.09
CA ALA A 252 -10.71 -24.81 17.17
C ALA A 252 -12.25 -24.73 17.30
N ARG A 253 -12.80 -23.52 17.38
CA ARG A 253 -14.22 -23.25 17.62
C ARG A 253 -14.88 -22.69 16.36
N ALA A 254 -16.19 -22.82 16.26
CA ALA A 254 -16.99 -22.25 15.17
C ALA A 254 -17.58 -20.90 15.60
N PHE A 255 -17.37 -19.86 14.81
CA PHE A 255 -17.91 -18.52 15.06
C PHE A 255 -18.68 -17.99 13.84
N PRO A 256 -19.52 -16.96 14.01
CA PRO A 256 -20.10 -16.24 12.89
C PRO A 256 -19.02 -15.73 11.93
N ARG A 257 -19.37 -15.63 10.64
CA ARG A 257 -18.42 -15.25 9.57
C ARG A 257 -17.62 -13.97 9.87
N ALA A 258 -18.23 -13.00 10.55
CA ALA A 258 -17.59 -11.75 10.95
C ALA A 258 -16.39 -12.02 11.90
N VAL A 259 -16.57 -12.87 12.92
CA VAL A 259 -15.51 -13.25 13.87
C VAL A 259 -14.47 -14.15 13.21
N GLU A 260 -14.90 -15.08 12.35
CA GLU A 260 -13.96 -15.91 11.56
C GLU A 260 -13.00 -15.05 10.72
N ALA A 261 -13.47 -13.94 10.15
CA ALA A 261 -12.60 -13.00 9.42
C ALA A 261 -11.57 -12.32 10.33
N ILE A 262 -11.97 -11.95 11.54
CA ILE A 262 -11.04 -11.40 12.55
C ILE A 262 -9.99 -12.44 12.95
N LEU A 263 -10.42 -13.68 13.25
CA LEU A 263 -9.53 -14.77 13.64
C LEU A 263 -8.55 -15.14 12.54
N ALA A 264 -8.99 -15.12 11.28
CA ALA A 264 -8.10 -15.31 10.14
C ALA A 264 -7.00 -14.25 10.13
N GLN A 265 -7.37 -12.97 10.19
CA GLN A 265 -6.46 -11.84 10.10
C GLN A 265 -5.56 -11.69 11.34
N GLN A 266 -6.12 -11.85 12.55
CA GLN A 266 -5.41 -11.48 13.79
C GLN A 266 -4.75 -12.67 14.50
N VAL A 267 -5.08 -13.90 14.15
CA VAL A 267 -4.52 -15.11 14.78
C VAL A 267 -3.87 -16.04 13.77
N ARG A 268 -4.63 -16.47 12.72
CA ARG A 268 -4.16 -17.50 11.78
C ARG A 268 -3.02 -17.00 10.89
N GLU A 269 -3.20 -15.84 10.25
CA GLU A 269 -2.19 -15.23 9.35
C GLU A 269 -0.89 -14.90 10.08
N PRO A 270 -0.88 -14.19 11.25
CA PRO A 270 0.37 -13.89 11.96
C PRO A 270 1.14 -15.15 12.41
N ARG A 271 0.44 -16.22 12.78
CA ARG A 271 1.08 -17.49 13.11
C ARG A 271 1.72 -18.15 11.91
N ALA A 272 1.04 -18.12 10.76
CA ALA A 272 1.60 -18.62 9.50
C ALA A 272 2.82 -17.79 9.04
N GLU A 273 2.76 -16.47 9.16
CA GLU A 273 3.88 -15.57 8.91
C GLU A 273 5.08 -15.92 9.80
N HIS A 274 4.86 -16.03 11.11
CA HIS A 274 5.94 -16.36 12.06
C HIS A 274 6.60 -17.72 11.73
N ALA A 275 5.82 -18.73 11.39
CA ALA A 275 6.32 -20.05 11.01
C ALA A 275 7.22 -20.01 9.76
N LEU A 276 6.93 -19.12 8.80
CA LEU A 276 7.75 -18.94 7.61
C LEU A 276 9.11 -18.30 7.90
N GLY A 277 9.22 -17.49 8.96
CA GLY A 277 10.44 -16.79 9.33
C GLY A 277 11.63 -17.71 9.61
N ALA A 278 11.40 -18.86 10.22
CA ALA A 278 12.44 -19.86 10.53
C ALA A 278 13.13 -20.41 9.27
N GLY A 279 12.41 -20.50 8.15
CA GLY A 279 12.91 -21.04 6.87
C GLY A 279 13.54 -20.01 5.94
N ILE A 280 13.78 -18.77 6.39
CA ILE A 280 14.42 -17.73 5.58
C ILE A 280 15.95 -17.86 5.69
N PRO A 281 16.67 -18.06 4.56
CA PRO A 281 18.13 -18.18 4.57
C PRO A 281 18.79 -16.86 4.97
N CYS A 282 19.93 -16.94 5.66
CA CYS A 282 20.81 -15.81 5.96
C CYS A 282 22.00 -15.84 5.00
N LEU A 283 22.16 -14.80 4.18
CA LEU A 283 23.25 -14.71 3.21
C LEU A 283 24.49 -14.03 3.79
N THR A 284 24.30 -13.10 4.73
CA THR A 284 25.42 -12.36 5.34
C THR A 284 25.20 -12.18 6.84
N PRO A 285 26.28 -12.08 7.65
CA PRO A 285 26.16 -11.63 9.03
C PRO A 285 25.66 -10.15 9.07
N ILE A 286 25.06 -9.76 10.19
CA ILE A 286 24.66 -8.37 10.48
C ILE A 286 25.50 -7.91 11.66
N THR A 287 26.62 -7.24 11.39
CA THR A 287 27.60 -6.84 12.39
C THR A 287 27.65 -5.33 12.63
N ASP A 288 27.22 -4.52 11.66
CA ASP A 288 27.16 -3.07 11.81
C ASP A 288 26.15 -2.65 12.87
N ALA A 289 26.54 -1.71 13.74
CA ALA A 289 25.73 -1.29 14.88
C ALA A 289 24.44 -0.53 14.45
N VAL A 290 24.47 0.20 13.33
CA VAL A 290 23.30 0.87 12.79
C VAL A 290 22.36 -0.17 12.19
N SER A 291 22.88 -1.11 11.38
CA SER A 291 22.12 -2.23 10.81
C SER A 291 21.42 -3.06 11.88
N GLN A 292 22.09 -3.31 13.03
CA GLN A 292 21.47 -4.05 14.15
C GLN A 292 20.30 -3.29 14.78
N ARG A 293 20.40 -1.97 14.96
CA ARG A 293 19.31 -1.15 15.49
C ARG A 293 18.13 -1.04 14.51
N VAL A 294 18.44 -0.85 13.23
CA VAL A 294 17.42 -0.83 12.14
C VAL A 294 16.71 -2.19 12.06
N ARG A 295 17.48 -3.29 12.13
CA ARG A 295 16.90 -4.64 12.20
C ARG A 295 15.96 -4.78 13.39
N ALA A 296 16.36 -4.38 14.59
CA ALA A 296 15.52 -4.49 15.78
C ALA A 296 14.20 -3.74 15.63
N GLN A 297 14.22 -2.54 15.03
CA GLN A 297 13.01 -1.76 14.73
C GLN A 297 12.05 -2.51 13.81
N TYR A 298 12.53 -3.09 12.70
CA TYR A 298 11.69 -3.78 11.72
C TYR A 298 11.35 -5.23 12.09
N GLU A 299 12.10 -5.86 13.02
CA GLU A 299 11.67 -7.14 13.63
C GLU A 299 10.45 -6.93 14.53
N GLU A 300 10.38 -5.80 15.23
CA GLU A 300 9.23 -5.43 16.07
C GLU A 300 8.05 -4.94 15.21
N ASN A 301 8.32 -4.11 14.21
CA ASN A 301 7.32 -3.48 13.36
C ASN A 301 7.69 -3.64 11.87
N PRO A 302 7.35 -4.77 11.22
CA PRO A 302 7.52 -4.94 9.78
C PRO A 302 6.85 -3.82 8.98
N TYR A 303 7.60 -3.16 8.07
CA TYR A 303 7.16 -1.97 7.35
C TYR A 303 7.41 -2.10 5.83
N PRO A 304 6.51 -1.52 4.99
CA PRO A 304 5.12 -1.15 5.31
C PRO A 304 4.20 -2.39 5.39
N ARG A 305 3.15 -2.35 6.22
CA ARG A 305 2.16 -3.43 6.25
C ARG A 305 1.03 -3.14 5.26
N TRP A 306 1.09 -3.76 4.11
CA TRP A 306 0.10 -3.61 3.05
C TRP A 306 -0.89 -4.80 3.04
N VAL A 307 -2.12 -4.58 2.61
CA VAL A 307 -3.18 -5.61 2.54
C VAL A 307 -3.23 -6.24 1.15
N HIS A 308 -3.16 -5.42 0.11
CA HIS A 308 -3.24 -5.86 -1.28
C HIS A 308 -1.88 -5.78 -1.95
N PRO A 309 -1.45 -6.83 -2.67
CA PRO A 309 -0.21 -6.77 -3.44
C PRO A 309 -0.34 -5.76 -4.59
N PRO A 310 0.80 -5.25 -5.11
CA PRO A 310 0.78 -4.37 -6.29
C PRO A 310 -0.12 -4.91 -7.39
N GLY A 311 -0.86 -4.05 -8.07
CA GLY A 311 -1.80 -4.42 -9.12
C GLY A 311 -1.14 -5.20 -10.26
N ALA A 312 -1.88 -6.06 -10.94
CA ALA A 312 -1.41 -6.74 -12.13
C ALA A 312 -1.25 -5.73 -13.27
N VAL A 313 -0.09 -5.77 -13.92
CA VAL A 313 0.22 -4.97 -15.11
C VAL A 313 0.68 -5.89 -16.25
N ALA A 314 0.50 -5.47 -17.50
CA ALA A 314 1.06 -6.19 -18.63
C ALA A 314 2.60 -6.19 -18.54
N PRO A 315 3.27 -7.36 -18.48
CA PRO A 315 4.71 -7.40 -18.30
C PRO A 315 5.44 -6.82 -19.52
N LEU A 316 6.44 -5.97 -19.25
CA LEU A 316 7.29 -5.33 -20.26
C LEU A 316 8.74 -5.82 -20.13
N ALA A 317 9.53 -5.72 -21.21
CA ALA A 317 10.98 -5.78 -21.06
C ALA A 317 11.46 -4.51 -20.31
N LEU A 318 12.48 -4.65 -19.46
CA LEU A 318 13.04 -3.51 -18.69
C LEU A 318 13.46 -2.35 -19.60
N ALA A 319 14.09 -2.65 -20.74
CA ALA A 319 14.50 -1.63 -21.69
C ALA A 319 13.32 -0.88 -22.34
N ASP A 320 12.19 -1.57 -22.58
CA ASP A 320 10.99 -0.93 -23.14
C ASP A 320 10.32 -0.04 -22.07
N TYR A 321 10.26 -0.52 -20.82
CA TYR A 321 9.79 0.29 -19.69
C TYR A 321 10.59 1.58 -19.55
N LEU A 322 11.92 1.49 -19.55
CA LEU A 322 12.80 2.65 -19.40
C LEU A 322 12.73 3.61 -20.60
N ARG A 323 12.61 3.10 -21.85
CA ARG A 323 12.38 3.96 -23.02
C ARG A 323 11.07 4.72 -22.95
N ASN A 324 10.02 4.10 -22.41
CA ASN A 324 8.73 4.77 -22.21
C ASN A 324 8.83 5.84 -21.11
N LEU A 325 9.55 5.53 -20.03
CA LEU A 325 9.71 6.43 -18.88
C LEU A 325 10.70 7.57 -19.18
N PHE A 326 11.77 7.29 -19.94
CA PHE A 326 12.84 8.25 -20.28
C PHE A 326 13.14 8.26 -21.77
N PRO A 327 12.23 8.76 -22.63
CA PRO A 327 12.42 8.73 -24.09
C PRO A 327 13.59 9.59 -24.59
N HIS A 328 14.11 10.50 -23.75
CA HIS A 328 15.28 11.32 -24.01
C HIS A 328 16.60 10.60 -23.73
N ALA A 329 16.60 9.53 -22.93
CA ALA A 329 17.82 8.87 -22.48
C ALA A 329 18.40 7.92 -23.54
N ALA A 330 19.69 8.05 -23.83
CA ALA A 330 20.44 7.14 -24.69
C ALA A 330 20.83 5.88 -23.91
N LEU A 331 19.90 4.91 -23.81
CA LEU A 331 20.14 3.66 -23.11
C LEU A 331 21.17 2.80 -23.82
N ALA A 332 22.20 2.34 -23.12
CA ALA A 332 23.07 1.29 -23.63
C ALA A 332 22.29 -0.04 -23.70
N PRO A 333 22.45 -0.84 -24.78
CA PRO A 333 21.75 -2.11 -24.86
C PRO A 333 22.23 -3.08 -23.79
N PRO A 334 21.33 -3.91 -23.20
CA PRO A 334 21.73 -4.94 -22.27
C PRO A 334 22.67 -5.95 -22.94
N ARG A 335 23.74 -6.32 -22.26
CA ARG A 335 24.80 -7.21 -22.81
C ARG A 335 24.49 -8.71 -22.63
N LYS A 336 23.36 -9.08 -22.03
CA LYS A 336 23.01 -10.47 -21.70
C LYS A 336 21.70 -10.89 -22.33
N GLN A 337 21.69 -12.16 -22.83
CA GLN A 337 20.46 -12.90 -23.16
C GLN A 337 20.07 -13.79 -21.97
N GLY A 338 18.78 -13.99 -21.74
CA GLY A 338 18.24 -14.83 -20.67
C GLY A 338 17.34 -14.07 -19.70
N PRO A 339 16.96 -14.69 -18.57
CA PRO A 339 16.09 -14.06 -17.58
C PRO A 339 16.71 -12.79 -16.98
N LEU A 340 15.85 -11.83 -16.67
CA LEU A 340 16.25 -10.57 -16.03
C LEU A 340 16.59 -10.85 -14.55
N GLU A 341 17.87 -10.74 -14.18
CA GLU A 341 18.33 -10.91 -12.82
C GLU A 341 18.17 -9.60 -12.02
N VAL A 342 17.31 -9.61 -11.02
CA VAL A 342 16.99 -8.43 -10.21
C VAL A 342 17.40 -8.64 -8.77
N LEU A 343 18.09 -7.66 -8.17
CA LEU A 343 18.29 -7.55 -6.73
C LEU A 343 17.37 -6.44 -6.18
N VAL A 344 16.57 -6.76 -5.16
CA VAL A 344 15.86 -5.77 -4.36
C VAL A 344 16.54 -5.71 -3.00
N ALA A 345 17.26 -4.63 -2.75
CA ALA A 345 18.03 -4.39 -1.54
C ALA A 345 17.18 -3.55 -0.56
N GLY A 346 16.91 -4.10 0.63
CA GLY A 346 15.97 -3.52 1.59
C GLY A 346 14.53 -3.69 1.11
N CYS A 347 14.13 -4.94 0.85
CA CYS A 347 12.82 -5.23 0.27
C CYS A 347 11.66 -5.07 1.26
N GLY A 348 11.93 -4.90 2.56
CA GLY A 348 10.92 -4.79 3.60
C GLY A 348 9.92 -5.94 3.53
N THR A 349 8.66 -5.61 3.54
CA THR A 349 7.53 -6.56 3.43
C THR A 349 7.24 -7.03 1.99
N GLY A 350 8.15 -6.79 1.04
CA GLY A 350 8.15 -7.41 -0.28
C GLY A 350 7.29 -6.72 -1.35
N TRP A 351 6.64 -5.60 -1.05
CA TRP A 351 5.75 -4.91 -2.00
C TRP A 351 6.46 -4.59 -3.31
N GLN A 352 7.67 -4.02 -3.23
CA GLN A 352 8.50 -3.68 -4.39
C GLN A 352 8.96 -4.94 -5.15
N ALA A 353 9.40 -5.98 -4.45
CA ALA A 353 9.85 -7.23 -5.07
C ALA A 353 8.73 -7.90 -5.89
N ILE A 354 7.51 -7.94 -5.34
CA ILE A 354 6.32 -8.46 -6.02
C ILE A 354 5.97 -7.58 -7.24
N GLY A 355 6.03 -6.25 -7.08
CA GLY A 355 5.77 -5.29 -8.13
C GLY A 355 6.71 -5.46 -9.34
N LEU A 356 8.00 -5.60 -9.09
CA LEU A 356 9.02 -5.80 -10.13
C LEU A 356 8.87 -7.17 -10.81
N ALA A 357 8.60 -8.25 -10.04
CA ALA A 357 8.35 -9.57 -10.60
C ALA A 357 7.09 -9.62 -11.50
N ARG A 358 6.08 -8.78 -11.23
CA ARG A 358 4.90 -8.62 -12.10
C ARG A 358 5.19 -7.77 -13.32
N ARG A 359 5.91 -6.66 -13.13
CA ARG A 359 6.16 -5.63 -14.15
C ARG A 359 7.11 -6.10 -15.25
N PHE A 360 8.15 -6.87 -14.89
CA PHE A 360 9.17 -7.24 -15.85
C PHE A 360 9.06 -8.69 -16.32
N LYS A 361 9.14 -8.88 -17.65
CA LYS A 361 9.18 -10.19 -18.29
C LYS A 361 10.38 -10.99 -17.77
N ASP A 362 10.15 -12.25 -17.45
CA ASP A 362 11.17 -13.23 -17.06
C ASP A 362 12.10 -12.77 -15.92
N ALA A 363 11.62 -11.84 -15.05
CA ALA A 363 12.38 -11.37 -13.91
C ALA A 363 12.55 -12.50 -12.86
N GLN A 364 13.79 -12.71 -12.42
CA GLN A 364 14.20 -13.55 -11.30
C GLN A 364 14.73 -12.64 -10.21
N VAL A 365 13.98 -12.52 -9.13
CA VAL A 365 14.20 -11.54 -8.07
C VAL A 365 14.89 -12.20 -6.87
N LEU A 366 16.03 -11.66 -6.44
CA LEU A 366 16.57 -11.87 -5.11
C LEU A 366 16.17 -10.65 -4.26
N ALA A 367 15.33 -10.85 -3.26
CA ALA A 367 14.86 -9.81 -2.36
C ALA A 367 15.53 -9.99 -1.00
N VAL A 368 16.28 -8.99 -0.54
CA VAL A 368 17.03 -9.07 0.72
C VAL A 368 16.61 -7.96 1.67
N ASP A 369 16.57 -8.29 2.96
CA ASP A 369 16.28 -7.36 4.04
C ASP A 369 17.02 -7.76 5.33
N LEU A 370 17.16 -6.82 6.28
CA LEU A 370 17.69 -7.08 7.62
C LEU A 370 16.71 -7.86 8.50
N SER A 371 15.39 -7.62 8.34
CA SER A 371 14.33 -8.15 9.19
C SER A 371 13.76 -9.46 8.65
N ARG A 372 13.86 -10.51 9.45
CA ARG A 372 13.19 -11.79 9.14
C ARG A 372 11.68 -11.70 9.25
N ALA A 373 11.16 -10.86 10.17
CA ALA A 373 9.74 -10.63 10.31
C ALA A 373 9.16 -9.96 9.04
N SER A 374 9.85 -8.95 8.49
CA SER A 374 9.48 -8.34 7.21
C SER A 374 9.53 -9.33 6.05
N LEU A 375 10.58 -10.15 5.96
CA LEU A 375 10.72 -11.18 4.93
C LEU A 375 9.68 -12.30 5.06
N ALA A 376 9.31 -12.68 6.27
CA ALA A 376 8.24 -13.66 6.53
C ALA A 376 6.89 -13.15 6.04
N TYR A 377 6.58 -11.88 6.34
CA TYR A 377 5.41 -11.20 5.79
C TYR A 377 5.44 -11.19 4.26
N ALA A 378 6.55 -10.77 3.65
CA ALA A 378 6.73 -10.74 2.20
C ALA A 378 6.48 -12.11 1.56
N ARG A 379 7.06 -13.18 2.13
CA ARG A 379 6.91 -14.55 1.65
C ARG A 379 5.46 -15.04 1.77
N HIS A 380 4.80 -14.75 2.91
CA HIS A 380 3.41 -15.12 3.14
C HIS A 380 2.46 -14.45 2.13
N ARG A 381 2.69 -13.18 1.83
CA ARG A 381 1.87 -12.36 0.92
C ARG A 381 2.22 -12.52 -0.56
N THR A 382 3.29 -13.24 -0.90
CA THR A 382 3.68 -13.46 -2.30
C THR A 382 2.65 -14.33 -3.00
N PRO A 383 2.05 -13.85 -4.11
CA PRO A 383 1.10 -14.66 -4.88
C PRO A 383 1.73 -15.97 -5.35
N PRO A 384 1.01 -17.11 -5.31
CA PRO A 384 1.54 -18.42 -5.70
C PRO A 384 2.17 -18.45 -7.10
N ALA A 385 1.62 -17.68 -8.05
CA ALA A 385 2.16 -17.57 -9.41
C ALA A 385 3.55 -16.92 -9.48
N LEU A 386 4.00 -16.23 -8.42
CA LEU A 386 5.31 -15.58 -8.33
C LEU A 386 6.28 -16.28 -7.38
N ALA A 387 5.83 -17.29 -6.62
CA ALA A 387 6.64 -17.96 -5.60
C ALA A 387 7.95 -18.57 -6.15
N GLY A 388 7.94 -19.04 -7.40
CA GLY A 388 9.15 -19.56 -8.08
C GLY A 388 10.04 -18.47 -8.72
N ARG A 389 9.63 -17.20 -8.68
CA ARG A 389 10.34 -16.08 -9.30
C ARG A 389 10.97 -15.12 -8.29
N ILE A 390 10.63 -15.24 -7.02
CA ILE A 390 11.14 -14.38 -5.94
C ILE A 390 11.77 -15.24 -4.86
N ALA A 391 13.08 -15.05 -4.62
CA ALA A 391 13.79 -15.64 -3.50
C ALA A 391 14.00 -14.58 -2.42
N TYR A 392 13.60 -14.87 -1.18
CA TYR A 392 13.76 -14.00 -0.02
C TYR A 392 14.92 -14.48 0.85
N ALA A 393 15.78 -13.57 1.30
CA ALA A 393 16.89 -13.89 2.17
C ALA A 393 17.24 -12.73 3.12
N GLN A 394 17.67 -13.06 4.34
CA GLN A 394 18.20 -12.08 5.28
C GLN A 394 19.62 -11.69 4.86
N ALA A 395 19.89 -10.39 4.74
CA ALA A 395 21.23 -9.89 4.45
C ALA A 395 21.39 -8.43 4.89
N ASP A 396 22.63 -8.07 5.24
CA ASP A 396 23.07 -6.68 5.38
C ASP A 396 23.67 -6.21 4.05
N ILE A 397 23.17 -5.10 3.50
CA ILE A 397 23.71 -4.51 2.25
C ILE A 397 25.20 -4.24 2.36
N LEU A 398 25.69 -3.80 3.53
CA LEU A 398 27.10 -3.52 3.79
C LEU A 398 27.99 -4.76 3.63
N ALA A 399 27.43 -5.96 3.78
CA ALA A 399 28.15 -7.23 3.66
C ALA A 399 27.91 -7.96 2.31
N LEU A 400 27.10 -7.40 1.39
CA LEU A 400 26.80 -8.02 0.10
C LEU A 400 27.97 -8.01 -0.90
N GLY A 401 29.02 -7.25 -0.65
CA GLY A 401 30.16 -7.15 -1.58
C GLY A 401 30.80 -8.48 -1.96
N GLY A 402 30.74 -9.49 -1.06
CA GLY A 402 31.23 -10.85 -1.30
C GLY A 402 30.31 -11.77 -2.11
N LEU A 403 29.11 -11.32 -2.52
CA LEU A 403 28.17 -12.13 -3.28
C LEU A 403 28.71 -12.38 -4.70
N ALA A 404 28.83 -13.65 -5.08
CA ALA A 404 29.32 -14.03 -6.43
C ALA A 404 28.32 -13.73 -7.56
N ARG A 405 27.01 -13.56 -7.23
CA ARG A 405 25.94 -13.26 -8.18
C ARG A 405 26.01 -11.82 -8.67
N ARG A 406 25.67 -11.59 -9.93
CA ARG A 406 25.59 -10.26 -10.55
C ARG A 406 24.23 -10.07 -11.16
N PHE A 407 23.73 -8.83 -11.17
CA PHE A 407 22.37 -8.48 -11.51
C PHE A 407 22.32 -7.55 -12.74
N ASP A 408 21.25 -7.64 -13.50
CA ASP A 408 20.94 -6.74 -14.62
C ASP A 408 20.23 -5.46 -14.11
N MET A 409 19.54 -5.59 -12.97
CA MET A 409 18.86 -4.49 -12.29
C MET A 409 19.05 -4.61 -10.78
N VAL A 410 19.28 -3.47 -10.13
CA VAL A 410 19.25 -3.34 -8.66
C VAL A 410 18.19 -2.30 -8.31
N ASP A 411 17.30 -2.64 -7.39
CA ASP A 411 16.39 -1.71 -6.74
C ASP A 411 16.83 -1.47 -5.30
N ALA A 412 17.01 -0.21 -4.92
CA ALA A 412 17.36 0.23 -3.57
C ALA A 412 16.51 1.45 -3.19
N SER A 413 15.19 1.29 -3.33
CA SER A 413 14.24 2.33 -3.03
C SER A 413 13.86 2.33 -1.54
N GLY A 414 14.05 3.46 -0.86
CA GLY A 414 13.65 3.60 0.54
C GLY A 414 14.59 2.94 1.57
N VAL A 415 15.87 2.71 1.25
CA VAL A 415 16.78 1.95 2.15
C VAL A 415 18.10 2.64 2.45
N LEU A 416 18.79 3.21 1.45
CA LEU A 416 20.17 3.68 1.64
C LEU A 416 20.28 4.86 2.60
N HIS A 417 19.26 5.68 2.69
CA HIS A 417 19.21 6.82 3.61
C HIS A 417 19.05 6.42 5.09
N HIS A 418 18.89 5.14 5.38
CA HIS A 418 18.89 4.59 6.74
C HIS A 418 20.26 4.07 7.17
N MET A 419 21.29 4.23 6.35
CA MET A 419 22.66 3.82 6.62
C MET A 419 23.51 4.98 7.11
N SER A 420 24.57 4.67 7.85
CA SER A 420 25.55 5.67 8.31
C SER A 420 26.25 6.37 7.13
N ASP A 421 26.58 5.61 6.08
CA ASP A 421 27.10 6.12 4.82
C ASP A 421 26.32 5.53 3.63
N PRO A 422 25.29 6.26 3.13
CA PRO A 422 24.51 5.87 1.95
C PRO A 422 25.36 5.63 0.70
N PHE A 423 26.42 6.41 0.51
CA PHE A 423 27.25 6.33 -0.68
C PHE A 423 28.17 5.12 -0.67
N ALA A 424 28.70 4.71 0.49
CA ALA A 424 29.45 3.48 0.63
C ALA A 424 28.58 2.26 0.31
N ALA A 425 27.35 2.21 0.83
CA ALA A 425 26.39 1.17 0.53
C ALA A 425 25.99 1.15 -0.96
N TRP A 426 25.82 2.34 -1.56
CA TRP A 426 25.52 2.45 -3.00
C TRP A 426 26.66 1.87 -3.86
N ARG A 427 27.94 2.12 -3.51
CA ARG A 427 29.11 1.50 -4.19
C ARG A 427 29.08 -0.03 -4.11
N ILE A 428 28.72 -0.60 -2.97
CA ILE A 428 28.60 -2.05 -2.80
C ILE A 428 27.55 -2.60 -3.78
N LEU A 429 26.40 -1.96 -3.87
CA LEU A 429 25.33 -2.37 -4.81
C LEU A 429 25.75 -2.19 -6.27
N LEU A 430 26.47 -1.11 -6.60
CA LEU A 430 27.01 -0.89 -7.95
C LEU A 430 28.04 -1.96 -8.35
N ALA A 431 28.81 -2.49 -7.40
CA ALA A 431 29.74 -3.60 -7.68
C ALA A 431 29.00 -4.90 -8.04
N LEU A 432 27.76 -5.09 -7.58
CA LEU A 432 26.91 -6.23 -7.92
C LEU A 432 26.17 -6.05 -9.26
N LEU A 433 26.08 -4.83 -9.76
CA LEU A 433 25.43 -4.52 -11.03
C LEU A 433 26.36 -4.83 -12.21
N ARG A 434 25.85 -5.52 -13.22
CA ARG A 434 26.60 -5.77 -14.48
C ARG A 434 26.88 -4.47 -15.24
N PRO A 435 27.93 -4.40 -16.06
CA PRO A 435 28.10 -3.32 -17.01
C PRO A 435 26.87 -3.20 -17.93
N GLY A 436 26.37 -1.99 -18.14
CA GLY A 436 25.12 -1.72 -18.86
C GLY A 436 23.85 -1.96 -18.04
N GLY A 437 23.96 -2.44 -16.80
CA GLY A 437 22.83 -2.67 -15.90
C GLY A 437 22.23 -1.38 -15.35
N PHE A 438 21.02 -1.48 -14.83
CA PHE A 438 20.21 -0.35 -14.35
C PHE A 438 20.02 -0.40 -12.84
N MET A 439 19.98 0.78 -12.22
CA MET A 439 19.68 0.89 -10.79
C MET A 439 18.55 1.89 -10.57
N HIS A 440 17.55 1.49 -9.81
CA HIS A 440 16.48 2.34 -9.30
C HIS A 440 16.77 2.69 -7.84
N LEU A 441 16.66 3.96 -7.49
CA LEU A 441 16.94 4.47 -6.16
C LEU A 441 15.77 5.30 -5.63
N GLY A 442 15.53 5.19 -4.32
CA GLY A 442 14.67 6.06 -3.56
C GLY A 442 15.44 6.65 -2.39
N LEU A 443 15.69 7.98 -2.38
CA LEU A 443 16.49 8.66 -1.36
C LEU A 443 15.72 9.85 -0.78
N TYR A 444 15.80 10.06 0.52
CA TYR A 444 15.11 11.18 1.17
C TYR A 444 15.68 12.54 0.77
N SER A 445 14.77 13.45 0.35
CA SER A 445 15.10 14.84 0.04
C SER A 445 15.27 15.67 1.31
N ALA A 446 16.38 16.37 1.44
CA ALA A 446 16.63 17.30 2.54
C ALA A 446 15.58 18.42 2.60
N ARG A 447 15.08 18.88 1.43
CA ARG A 447 14.06 19.93 1.35
C ARG A 447 12.66 19.40 1.60
N GLY A 448 12.30 18.32 0.94
CA GLY A 448 10.96 17.75 1.04
C GLY A 448 10.62 17.15 2.41
N ARG A 449 11.63 16.91 3.26
CA ARG A 449 11.44 16.39 4.63
C ARG A 449 11.60 17.42 5.75
N ALA A 450 11.61 18.71 5.43
CA ALA A 450 11.78 19.78 6.43
C ALA A 450 10.73 19.71 7.56
N ASP A 451 9.46 19.42 7.25
CA ASP A 451 8.40 19.28 8.23
C ASP A 451 8.63 18.06 9.16
N ILE A 452 9.18 16.96 8.61
CA ILE A 452 9.52 15.76 9.40
C ILE A 452 10.68 16.06 10.34
N VAL A 453 11.70 16.79 9.89
CA VAL A 453 12.83 17.22 10.73
C VAL A 453 12.33 18.08 11.88
N ALA A 454 11.44 19.05 11.61
CA ALA A 454 10.85 19.88 12.64
C ALA A 454 10.00 19.07 13.64
N ALA A 455 9.21 18.12 13.17
CA ALA A 455 8.42 17.22 14.03
C ALA A 455 9.32 16.35 14.91
N ARG A 456 10.42 15.80 14.36
CA ARG A 456 11.39 15.01 15.13
C ARG A 456 12.11 15.84 16.19
N ALA A 457 12.43 17.11 15.92
CA ALA A 457 12.98 18.03 16.92
C ALA A 457 11.97 18.29 18.05
N PHE A 458 10.68 18.48 17.73
CA PHE A 458 9.61 18.58 18.73
C PHE A 458 9.49 17.33 19.60
N ILE A 459 9.55 16.14 18.98
CA ILE A 459 9.51 14.84 19.67
C ILE A 459 10.68 14.71 20.64
N ALA A 460 11.89 15.00 20.20
CA ALA A 460 13.10 14.94 21.01
C ALA A 460 13.04 15.91 22.20
N ALA A 461 12.57 17.14 21.99
CA ALA A 461 12.42 18.16 23.04
C ALA A 461 11.41 17.74 24.12
N ARG A 462 10.43 16.89 23.81
CA ARG A 462 9.42 16.39 24.74
C ARG A 462 9.70 15.01 25.32
N GLY A 463 10.73 14.33 24.83
CA GLY A 463 11.18 13.05 25.34
C GLY A 463 10.21 11.90 25.05
N PHE A 464 9.46 11.93 23.96
CA PHE A 464 8.60 10.83 23.54
C PHE A 464 9.42 9.58 23.22
N ALA A 465 8.99 8.43 23.75
CA ALA A 465 9.55 7.13 23.42
C ALA A 465 8.83 6.49 22.21
N PRO A 466 9.50 5.62 21.43
CA PRO A 466 8.89 4.95 20.28
C PRO A 466 8.00 3.76 20.68
N THR A 467 7.21 3.89 21.76
CA THR A 467 6.24 2.89 22.20
C THR A 467 4.86 3.17 21.60
N PRO A 468 3.99 2.15 21.42
CA PRO A 468 2.66 2.35 20.86
C PRO A 468 1.81 3.42 21.57
N ALA A 469 1.86 3.48 22.90
CA ALA A 469 1.13 4.48 23.69
C ALA A 469 1.67 5.89 23.44
N GLU A 470 2.99 6.06 23.50
CA GLU A 470 3.65 7.34 23.26
C GLU A 470 3.50 7.82 21.80
N LEU A 471 3.52 6.92 20.84
CA LEU A 471 3.25 7.25 19.43
C LEU A 471 1.82 7.81 19.26
N ARG A 472 0.80 7.18 19.84
CA ARG A 472 -0.58 7.69 19.81
C ARG A 472 -0.68 9.08 20.44
N ARG A 473 -0.04 9.28 21.62
CA ARG A 473 0.00 10.58 22.31
C ARG A 473 0.75 11.62 21.47
N CYS A 474 1.91 11.29 20.96
CA CYS A 474 2.75 12.14 20.14
C CYS A 474 2.01 12.66 18.90
N ARG A 475 1.28 11.77 18.16
CA ARG A 475 0.45 12.18 17.02
C ARG A 475 -0.56 13.26 17.38
N GLN A 476 -1.24 13.13 18.53
CA GLN A 476 -2.22 14.12 18.97
C GLN A 476 -1.55 15.46 19.34
N GLU A 477 -0.42 15.40 20.03
CA GLU A 477 0.31 16.61 20.44
C GLU A 477 0.94 17.34 19.24
N LEU A 478 1.46 16.61 18.24
CA LEU A 478 1.95 17.20 16.99
C LEU A 478 0.84 17.94 16.24
N LEU A 479 -0.34 17.33 16.11
CA LEU A 479 -1.49 17.98 15.46
C LEU A 479 -1.94 19.22 16.23
N ALA A 480 -2.00 19.16 17.56
CA ALA A 480 -2.35 20.29 18.43
C ALA A 480 -1.31 21.42 18.38
N ALA A 481 -0.04 21.08 18.18
CA ALA A 481 1.06 22.04 18.03
C ALA A 481 1.16 22.67 16.62
N GLY A 482 0.25 22.33 15.69
CA GLY A 482 0.18 22.95 14.37
C GLY A 482 0.89 22.20 13.25
N PHE A 483 1.40 20.99 13.48
CA PHE A 483 2.00 20.15 12.44
C PHE A 483 0.94 19.50 11.52
N ALA A 484 -0.05 20.30 11.06
CA ALA A 484 -1.19 19.80 10.27
C ALA A 484 -0.80 19.12 8.95
N ARG A 485 0.37 19.48 8.37
CA ARG A 485 0.86 18.86 7.12
C ARG A 485 1.19 17.38 7.29
N LEU A 486 1.51 16.91 8.49
CA LEU A 486 1.72 15.48 8.77
C LEU A 486 0.48 14.63 8.43
N ALA A 487 -0.71 15.17 8.64
CA ALA A 487 -1.96 14.48 8.30
C ALA A 487 -2.19 14.29 6.78
N ARG A 488 -1.32 14.84 5.92
CA ARG A 488 -1.32 14.61 4.47
C ARG A 488 -0.36 13.50 4.05
N ILE A 489 0.45 12.98 4.98
CA ILE A 489 1.42 11.92 4.74
C ILE A 489 0.76 10.59 5.04
N ASN A 490 0.78 9.67 4.09
CA ASN A 490 0.17 8.35 4.23
C ASN A 490 0.67 7.59 5.46
N ASP A 491 1.98 7.68 5.71
CA ASP A 491 2.66 6.99 6.80
C ASP A 491 2.25 7.48 8.21
N PHE A 492 1.44 8.52 8.29
CA PHE A 492 0.90 9.03 9.56
C PHE A 492 -0.25 8.18 10.12
N TYR A 493 -0.80 7.22 9.35
CA TYR A 493 -2.07 6.54 9.63
C TYR A 493 -1.95 5.05 10.02
N ALA A 494 -0.74 4.50 10.13
CA ALA A 494 -0.49 3.21 10.76
C ALA A 494 0.67 3.33 11.75
N LEU A 495 0.72 2.47 12.76
CA LEU A 495 1.67 2.64 13.88
C LEU A 495 3.12 2.42 13.44
N SER A 496 3.40 1.35 12.67
CA SER A 496 4.73 1.07 12.14
C SER A 496 5.19 2.14 11.16
N GLU A 497 4.28 2.60 10.29
CA GLU A 497 4.52 3.68 9.33
C GLU A 497 4.84 5.00 10.06
N CYS A 498 4.05 5.35 11.08
CA CYS A 498 4.26 6.55 11.90
C CYS A 498 5.56 6.46 12.71
N ARG A 499 5.92 5.26 13.21
CA ARG A 499 7.20 5.02 13.88
C ARG A 499 8.37 5.21 12.93
N ASP A 500 8.27 4.68 11.71
CA ASP A 500 9.28 4.85 10.68
C ASP A 500 9.46 6.33 10.31
N LEU A 501 8.36 7.02 10.05
CA LEU A 501 8.33 8.45 9.69
C LEU A 501 8.98 9.35 10.75
N LEU A 502 8.64 9.15 12.04
CA LEU A 502 8.90 10.10 13.12
C LEU A 502 10.00 9.65 14.11
N PHE A 503 10.22 8.34 14.26
CA PHE A 503 11.10 7.77 15.28
C PHE A 503 12.19 6.87 14.72
N HIS A 504 12.43 6.87 13.40
CA HIS A 504 13.45 6.01 12.80
C HIS A 504 14.82 6.25 13.43
N VAL A 505 15.54 5.17 13.75
CA VAL A 505 16.81 5.18 14.51
C VAL A 505 17.98 5.77 13.74
N ALA A 506 17.91 5.81 12.40
CA ALA A 506 18.95 6.38 11.54
C ALA A 506 18.31 6.91 10.24
N GLU A 507 18.50 8.19 9.96
CA GLU A 507 17.97 8.83 8.75
C GLU A 507 18.94 9.90 8.27
N ARG A 508 19.31 9.84 6.99
CA ARG A 508 20.11 10.86 6.30
C ARG A 508 19.33 11.42 5.14
N HIS A 509 19.22 12.73 5.09
CA HIS A 509 18.61 13.46 4.00
C HIS A 509 19.69 13.90 3.01
N LEU A 510 19.41 13.75 1.73
CA LEU A 510 20.34 14.08 0.64
C LEU A 510 19.83 15.26 -0.17
N THR A 511 20.76 15.92 -0.86
CA THR A 511 20.45 16.98 -1.83
C THR A 511 20.74 16.51 -3.25
N ILE A 512 20.11 17.14 -4.24
CA ILE A 512 20.40 16.83 -5.66
C ILE A 512 21.89 17.07 -6.01
N PRO A 513 22.58 18.13 -5.53
CA PRO A 513 24.02 18.28 -5.74
C PRO A 513 24.84 17.09 -5.23
N GLU A 514 24.61 16.58 -4.00
CA GLU A 514 25.33 15.41 -3.47
C GLU A 514 25.11 14.16 -4.36
N ILE A 515 23.88 13.93 -4.82
CA ILE A 515 23.54 12.85 -5.75
C ILE A 515 24.27 13.02 -7.09
N LYS A 516 24.29 14.25 -7.64
CA LYS A 516 24.99 14.59 -8.89
C LYS A 516 26.48 14.31 -8.79
N ASP A 517 27.12 14.75 -7.71
CA ASP A 517 28.56 14.56 -7.48
C ASP A 517 28.92 13.06 -7.40
N PHE A 518 28.09 12.26 -6.72
CA PHE A 518 28.28 10.82 -6.66
C PHE A 518 28.11 10.15 -8.03
N ILE A 519 27.05 10.48 -8.77
CA ILE A 519 26.78 9.95 -10.13
C ILE A 519 27.97 10.24 -11.05
N ALA A 520 28.53 11.47 -10.99
CA ALA A 520 29.68 11.88 -11.78
C ALA A 520 30.96 11.12 -11.35
N ALA A 521 31.22 10.99 -10.05
CA ALA A 521 32.38 10.30 -9.51
C ALA A 521 32.40 8.79 -9.88
N GLU A 522 31.24 8.14 -9.88
CA GLU A 522 31.11 6.71 -10.22
C GLU A 522 30.89 6.48 -11.74
N GLY A 523 30.92 7.53 -12.58
CA GLY A 523 30.77 7.43 -14.03
C GLY A 523 29.43 6.87 -14.49
N LEU A 524 28.35 7.10 -13.71
CA LEU A 524 27.02 6.61 -14.01
C LEU A 524 26.31 7.53 -15.02
N LEU A 525 25.37 6.98 -15.77
CA LEU A 525 24.44 7.75 -16.59
C LEU A 525 23.16 7.96 -15.79
N PHE A 526 22.82 9.22 -15.50
CA PHE A 526 21.52 9.58 -14.95
C PHE A 526 20.46 9.53 -16.04
N LEU A 527 19.36 8.78 -15.82
CA LEU A 527 18.29 8.62 -16.81
C LEU A 527 17.16 9.63 -16.56
N GLY A 528 16.86 9.95 -15.31
CA GLY A 528 15.81 10.86 -14.91
C GLY A 528 15.14 10.47 -13.59
N PHE A 529 14.31 11.36 -13.07
CA PHE A 529 13.43 11.10 -11.96
C PHE A 529 12.14 10.41 -12.42
N GLU A 530 11.66 9.46 -11.61
CA GLU A 530 10.39 8.77 -11.81
C GLU A 530 9.29 9.45 -10.99
N PHE A 531 8.18 9.77 -11.66
CA PHE A 531 6.99 10.36 -11.06
C PHE A 531 5.73 9.58 -11.48
N PRO A 532 4.59 9.73 -10.77
CA PRO A 532 3.30 9.34 -11.29
C PRO A 532 3.03 9.95 -12.67
N ALA A 533 2.30 9.24 -13.54
CA ALA A 533 2.18 9.57 -14.97
C ALA A 533 1.79 11.04 -15.26
N ALA A 534 0.84 11.59 -14.49
CA ALA A 534 0.40 12.99 -14.65
C ALA A 534 1.53 13.98 -14.31
N ALA A 535 2.25 13.77 -13.20
CA ALA A 535 3.39 14.59 -12.81
C ALA A 535 4.55 14.45 -13.81
N GLN A 536 4.81 13.22 -14.30
CA GLN A 536 5.81 12.99 -15.34
C GLN A 536 5.53 13.78 -16.61
N GLN A 537 4.27 13.84 -17.07
CA GLN A 537 3.86 14.65 -18.21
C GLN A 537 4.00 16.14 -17.93
N HIS A 538 3.61 16.60 -16.74
CA HIS A 538 3.76 17.98 -16.31
C HIS A 538 5.22 18.44 -16.37
N TYR A 539 6.15 17.69 -15.77
CA TYR A 539 7.58 18.05 -15.77
C TYR A 539 8.20 17.97 -17.15
N ARG A 540 7.85 16.99 -17.99
CA ARG A 540 8.28 16.96 -19.40
C ARG A 540 7.86 18.24 -20.14
N ALA A 541 6.62 18.67 -19.99
CA ALA A 541 6.12 19.90 -20.59
C ALA A 541 6.80 21.15 -20.02
N LEU A 542 7.06 21.20 -18.71
CA LEU A 542 7.78 22.30 -18.06
C LEU A 542 9.20 22.43 -18.60
N PHE A 543 9.96 21.34 -18.64
CA PHE A 543 11.35 21.32 -19.12
C PHE A 543 11.43 21.67 -20.61
N ALA A 544 10.53 21.13 -21.44
CA ALA A 544 10.46 21.49 -22.85
C ALA A 544 10.21 22.99 -23.07
N ARG A 545 9.29 23.61 -22.31
CA ARG A 545 9.04 25.07 -22.38
C ARG A 545 10.24 25.92 -21.97
N ARG A 546 11.06 25.39 -21.02
CA ARG A 546 12.28 26.10 -20.54
C ARG A 546 13.51 25.78 -21.39
N GLY A 547 13.42 24.89 -22.38
CA GLY A 547 14.56 24.41 -23.18
C GLY A 547 15.59 23.64 -22.35
N TRP A 548 15.14 22.95 -21.30
CA TRP A 548 15.98 22.20 -20.37
C TRP A 548 15.94 20.68 -20.69
N ALA A 549 17.06 20.01 -20.46
CA ALA A 549 17.12 18.56 -20.57
C ALA A 549 16.63 17.90 -19.28
N MET A 550 15.85 16.81 -19.41
CA MET A 550 15.27 16.07 -18.27
C MET A 550 16.30 15.28 -17.46
N ASP A 551 17.50 15.09 -18.00
CA ASP A 551 18.66 14.46 -17.34
C ASP A 551 19.63 15.48 -16.73
N ASP A 552 19.30 16.77 -16.75
CA ASP A 552 20.09 17.84 -16.11
C ASP A 552 19.71 18.01 -14.63
N LEU A 553 20.53 17.45 -13.75
CA LEU A 553 20.33 17.51 -12.29
C LEU A 553 20.41 18.94 -11.72
N GLU A 554 21.14 19.87 -12.35
CA GLU A 554 21.15 21.27 -11.91
C GLU A 554 19.80 21.95 -12.15
N ARG A 555 19.16 21.64 -13.28
CA ARG A 555 17.81 22.16 -13.58
C ARG A 555 16.77 21.59 -12.62
N TRP A 556 16.90 20.32 -12.26
CA TRP A 556 16.04 19.70 -11.25
C TRP A 556 16.26 20.34 -9.86
N HIS A 557 17.50 20.64 -9.50
CA HIS A 557 17.79 21.37 -8.26
C HIS A 557 17.16 22.78 -8.26
N ALA A 558 17.17 23.48 -9.39
CA ALA A 558 16.48 24.76 -9.52
C ALA A 558 14.95 24.61 -9.36
N VAL A 559 14.35 23.57 -9.96
CA VAL A 559 12.91 23.28 -9.79
C VAL A 559 12.56 22.99 -8.32
N GLU A 560 13.37 22.16 -7.62
CA GLU A 560 13.16 21.88 -6.20
C GLU A 560 13.33 23.13 -5.33
N ASN A 561 14.22 24.07 -5.69
CA ASN A 561 14.35 25.34 -5.00
C ASN A 561 13.12 26.23 -5.17
N GLU A 562 12.49 26.21 -6.37
CA GLU A 562 11.26 26.94 -6.65
C GLU A 562 10.04 26.28 -5.96
N ALA A 563 10.02 24.94 -5.89
CA ALA A 563 8.91 24.14 -5.37
C ALA A 563 9.44 22.99 -4.49
N PRO A 564 9.65 23.20 -3.18
CA PRO A 564 10.24 22.20 -2.29
C PRO A 564 9.48 20.85 -2.22
N ASP A 565 8.18 20.86 -2.51
CA ASP A 565 7.32 19.68 -2.50
C ASP A 565 7.41 18.85 -3.81
N THR A 566 8.27 19.24 -4.79
CA THR A 566 8.42 18.59 -6.11
C THR A 566 8.57 17.06 -6.00
N PHE A 567 9.33 16.58 -5.04
CA PHE A 567 9.63 15.16 -4.86
C PHE A 567 8.84 14.48 -3.74
N SER A 568 7.90 15.17 -3.12
CA SER A 568 7.09 14.66 -2.00
C SER A 568 7.93 13.98 -0.89
N GLY A 569 9.14 14.49 -0.66
CA GLY A 569 10.07 14.01 0.36
C GLY A 569 11.07 12.92 -0.07
N MET A 570 10.88 12.30 -1.24
CA MET A 570 11.79 11.25 -1.73
C MET A 570 12.13 11.41 -3.21
N TYR A 571 13.42 11.35 -3.54
CA TYR A 571 13.90 11.29 -4.91
C TYR A 571 13.80 9.85 -5.42
N HIS A 572 12.89 9.56 -6.33
CA HIS A 572 12.86 8.32 -7.10
C HIS A 572 13.52 8.55 -8.44
N PHE A 573 14.61 7.84 -8.74
CA PHE A 573 15.35 8.05 -9.98
C PHE A 573 16.08 6.80 -10.46
N TRP A 574 16.48 6.84 -11.72
CA TRP A 574 17.17 5.75 -12.39
C TRP A 574 18.54 6.17 -12.88
N VAL A 575 19.50 5.26 -12.72
CA VAL A 575 20.85 5.38 -13.30
C VAL A 575 21.21 4.12 -14.07
N GLN A 576 22.12 4.26 -15.04
CA GLN A 576 22.72 3.14 -15.75
C GLN A 576 24.22 3.10 -15.47
N LYS A 577 24.75 1.91 -15.19
CA LYS A 577 26.19 1.64 -15.10
C LYS A 577 26.75 1.53 -16.51
N ARG A 578 27.76 2.33 -16.84
CA ARG A 578 28.47 2.29 -18.12
C ARG A 578 29.37 1.09 -18.28
#